data_8e3c616533e29d21d7f5c399ab0baa46
#
_entry.id   8e3c616533e29d21d7f5c399ab0baa46
#
_cell.length_a   1.000
_cell.length_b   1.000
_cell.length_c   1.000
_cell.angle_alpha   90.00
_cell.angle_beta   90.00
_cell.angle_gamma   90.00
#
_symmetry.space_group_name_H-M   'P 1'
#
loop_
_entity.id
_entity.type
_entity.pdbx_description
1 polymer ?
#
loop_
_entity_poly.entity_id
_entity_poly.type
_entity_poly.pdbx_seq_one_letter_code
_entity_poly.pdbx_strand_id
1 'polypeptide(L)'
;MLHLLLKKPGGNRMKVLCLGAHCDDIEIGCGGTILRLVEQNPGIEFLWKVFSSNKVRKKEAEKSAVLFTGNKTKVECVVGSYRDGFFPYIGYQIKEDFEALKTQFSPDLIMTHHRDDLHQDHRLISELTWNTFRDHLILEYEVPKYDGGMGTPNLYVPIDDEVCSKKLKFLLEAFASQKQKSWFTEDCFRSILRLRGIESNSLYAEAFYCRKLILGFSD
;
A
#
# COMPACT_ATOMS: atom_id res chain seq x y z
N MET A 1 -16.09 18.56 4.75
CA MET A 1 -16.27 17.30 4.00
C MET A 1 -16.77 16.23 4.97
N LEU A 2 -17.70 15.35 4.56
CA LEU A 2 -18.16 14.25 5.41
C LEU A 2 -17.06 13.17 5.48
N HIS A 3 -16.74 12.72 6.70
CA HIS A 3 -15.76 11.65 6.88
C HIS A 3 -16.50 10.32 6.99
N LEU A 4 -16.09 9.34 6.17
CA LEU A 4 -16.54 7.96 6.30
C LEU A 4 -15.55 7.20 7.18
N LEU A 5 -16.07 6.47 8.16
CA LEU A 5 -15.22 5.68 9.06
C LEU A 5 -15.13 4.24 8.57
N LEU A 6 -13.90 3.75 8.37
CA LEU A 6 -13.66 2.35 8.04
C LEU A 6 -13.78 1.50 9.31
N LYS A 7 -14.86 0.72 9.40
CA LYS A 7 -15.10 -0.16 10.54
C LYS A 7 -15.65 -1.50 10.07
N LYS A 8 -15.06 -2.59 10.53
CA LYS A 8 -15.60 -3.92 10.26
C LYS A 8 -16.79 -4.21 11.20
N PRO A 9 -17.96 -4.60 10.68
CA PRO A 9 -19.09 -5.00 11.50
C PRO A 9 -18.78 -6.24 12.35
N GLY A 10 -19.46 -6.38 13.51
CA GLY A 10 -19.43 -7.59 14.32
C GLY A 10 -18.18 -7.81 15.18
N GLY A 11 -17.30 -6.80 15.35
CA GLY A 11 -16.13 -6.89 16.24
C GLY A 11 -15.03 -7.87 15.80
N ASN A 12 -15.14 -8.44 14.61
CA ASN A 12 -14.13 -9.33 14.04
C ASN A 12 -12.85 -8.56 13.68
N ARG A 13 -11.70 -9.25 13.76
CA ARG A 13 -10.40 -8.66 13.37
C ARG A 13 -10.41 -8.29 11.90
N MET A 14 -9.91 -7.12 11.59
CA MET A 14 -9.73 -6.67 10.21
C MET A 14 -8.54 -7.37 9.58
N LYS A 15 -8.68 -7.81 8.34
CA LYS A 15 -7.62 -8.42 7.54
C LYS A 15 -7.30 -7.55 6.35
N VAL A 16 -6.04 -7.17 6.22
CA VAL A 16 -5.56 -6.26 5.17
C VAL A 16 -4.53 -6.97 4.29
N LEU A 17 -4.76 -6.95 2.99
CA LEU A 17 -3.80 -7.41 1.99
C LEU A 17 -3.10 -6.19 1.38
N CYS A 18 -1.78 -6.13 1.53
CA CYS A 18 -0.94 -5.10 0.91
C CYS A 18 -0.13 -5.74 -0.22
N LEU A 19 -0.24 -5.17 -1.43
CA LEU A 19 0.40 -5.70 -2.64
C LEU A 19 1.35 -4.65 -3.22
N GLY A 20 2.64 -4.96 -3.30
CA GLY A 20 3.66 -4.13 -3.92
C GLY A 20 4.37 -4.88 -5.05
N ALA A 21 4.56 -4.25 -6.20
CA ALA A 21 5.39 -4.81 -7.26
C ALA A 21 6.86 -4.91 -6.79
N HIS A 22 7.35 -3.86 -6.12
CA HIS A 22 8.71 -3.73 -5.60
C HIS A 22 8.73 -3.49 -4.08
N CYS A 23 9.90 -3.55 -3.49
CA CYS A 23 10.06 -3.64 -2.03
C CYS A 23 9.75 -2.37 -1.20
N ASP A 24 9.52 -1.23 -1.80
CA ASP A 24 9.24 0.07 -1.14
C ASP A 24 7.87 0.65 -1.51
N ASP A 25 7.17 0.04 -2.46
CA ASP A 25 5.92 0.56 -3.02
C ASP A 25 4.83 0.75 -1.96
N ILE A 26 4.64 -0.24 -1.11
CA ILE A 26 3.58 -0.26 -0.09
C ILE A 26 3.81 0.86 0.93
N GLU A 27 5.04 0.99 1.39
CA GLU A 27 5.43 2.01 2.37
C GLU A 27 5.32 3.42 1.80
N ILE A 28 5.74 3.59 0.55
CA ILE A 28 5.62 4.87 -0.16
C ILE A 28 4.15 5.22 -0.33
N GLY A 29 3.35 4.29 -0.85
CA GLY A 29 1.97 4.55 -1.23
C GLY A 29 0.99 4.64 -0.06
N CYS A 30 1.14 3.78 0.96
CA CYS A 30 0.13 3.66 2.03
C CYS A 30 0.69 3.43 3.44
N GLY A 31 1.97 3.70 3.68
CA GLY A 31 2.61 3.49 5.00
C GLY A 31 1.96 4.28 6.13
N GLY A 32 1.54 5.52 5.90
CA GLY A 32 0.83 6.33 6.88
C GLY A 32 -0.55 5.77 7.22
N THR A 33 -1.27 5.30 6.21
CA THR A 33 -2.55 4.60 6.38
C THR A 33 -2.39 3.32 7.19
N ILE A 34 -1.32 2.54 6.94
CA ILE A 34 -1.02 1.34 7.72
C ILE A 34 -0.78 1.68 9.19
N LEU A 35 0.02 2.71 9.49
CA LEU A 35 0.24 3.17 10.85
C LEU A 35 -1.06 3.54 11.56
N ARG A 36 -1.97 4.26 10.89
CA ARG A 36 -3.29 4.61 11.41
C ARG A 36 -4.19 3.40 11.62
N LEU A 37 -4.18 2.45 10.67
CA LEU A 37 -4.95 1.21 10.79
C LEU A 37 -4.53 0.38 11.99
N VAL A 38 -3.22 0.24 12.23
CA VAL A 38 -2.66 -0.48 13.38
C VAL A 38 -3.06 0.19 14.69
N GLU A 39 -2.99 1.52 14.77
CA GLU A 39 -3.36 2.29 15.96
C GLU A 39 -4.85 2.13 16.30
N GLN A 40 -5.72 2.18 15.30
CA GLN A 40 -7.16 2.22 15.48
C GLN A 40 -7.84 0.84 15.53
N ASN A 41 -7.14 -0.23 15.12
CA ASN A 41 -7.72 -1.57 15.04
C ASN A 41 -6.88 -2.60 15.80
N PRO A 42 -7.02 -2.72 17.13
CA PRO A 42 -6.32 -3.74 17.89
C PRO A 42 -6.59 -5.15 17.35
N GLY A 43 -5.52 -5.89 17.07
CA GLY A 43 -5.61 -7.25 16.53
C GLY A 43 -5.81 -7.35 15.01
N ILE A 44 -5.63 -6.24 14.28
CA ILE A 44 -5.58 -6.24 12.81
C ILE A 44 -4.51 -7.23 12.31
N GLU A 45 -4.78 -7.90 11.19
CA GLU A 45 -3.86 -8.84 10.55
C GLU A 45 -3.48 -8.34 9.17
N PHE A 46 -2.19 -8.45 8.81
CA PHE A 46 -1.69 -8.08 7.50
C PHE A 46 -1.09 -9.27 6.76
N LEU A 47 -1.42 -9.38 5.49
CA LEU A 47 -0.63 -10.11 4.51
C LEU A 47 0.07 -9.09 3.60
N TRP A 48 1.40 -9.08 3.65
CA TRP A 48 2.25 -8.13 2.94
C TRP A 48 2.98 -8.87 1.81
N LYS A 49 2.51 -8.72 0.59
CA LYS A 49 3.07 -9.41 -0.58
C LYS A 49 3.83 -8.44 -1.45
N VAL A 50 5.11 -8.72 -1.65
CA VAL A 50 5.97 -8.06 -2.63
C VAL A 50 6.35 -9.06 -3.71
N PHE A 51 6.28 -8.69 -4.99
CA PHE A 51 6.50 -9.62 -6.09
C PHE A 51 7.95 -9.64 -6.58
N SER A 52 8.64 -8.50 -6.63
CA SER A 52 10.03 -8.39 -7.07
C SER A 52 10.99 -8.04 -5.95
N SER A 53 12.09 -8.76 -5.86
CA SER A 53 13.18 -8.43 -4.94
C SER A 53 14.49 -9.08 -5.34
N ASN A 54 15.57 -8.62 -4.69
CA ASN A 54 16.84 -9.34 -4.57
C ASN A 54 17.13 -9.62 -3.08
N LYS A 55 18.24 -10.28 -2.79
CA LYS A 55 18.60 -10.68 -1.41
C LYS A 55 18.67 -9.51 -0.41
N VAL A 56 19.10 -8.32 -0.85
CA VAL A 56 19.18 -7.11 0.00
C VAL A 56 17.80 -6.54 0.20
N ARG A 57 17.07 -6.28 -0.90
CA ARG A 57 15.75 -5.68 -0.89
C ARG A 57 14.72 -6.53 -0.13
N LYS A 58 14.84 -7.86 -0.20
CA LYS A 58 14.00 -8.78 0.57
C LYS A 58 14.10 -8.50 2.07
N LYS A 59 15.34 -8.39 2.60
CA LYS A 59 15.56 -8.09 4.02
C LYS A 59 15.03 -6.71 4.42
N GLU A 60 15.15 -5.74 3.53
CA GLU A 60 14.61 -4.39 3.73
C GLU A 60 13.07 -4.42 3.83
N ALA A 61 12.39 -5.13 2.93
CA ALA A 61 10.94 -5.27 2.95
C ALA A 61 10.44 -6.04 4.18
N GLU A 62 11.09 -7.14 4.56
CA GLU A 62 10.76 -7.89 5.77
C GLU A 62 10.92 -7.03 7.04
N LYS A 63 12.00 -6.25 7.14
CA LYS A 63 12.22 -5.29 8.23
C LYS A 63 11.15 -4.21 8.21
N SER A 64 10.84 -3.67 7.05
CA SER A 64 9.87 -2.59 6.88
C SER A 64 8.47 -3.00 7.30
N ALA A 65 7.99 -4.17 6.87
CA ALA A 65 6.69 -4.70 7.27
C ALA A 65 6.52 -4.71 8.80
N VAL A 66 7.56 -5.14 9.54
CA VAL A 66 7.55 -5.14 11.01
C VAL A 66 7.60 -3.72 11.59
N LEU A 67 8.37 -2.80 11.00
CA LEU A 67 8.44 -1.42 11.47
C LEU A 67 7.08 -0.71 11.36
N PHE A 68 6.39 -0.88 10.23
CA PHE A 68 5.11 -0.21 9.97
C PHE A 68 3.93 -0.85 10.72
N THR A 69 3.95 -2.16 10.95
CA THR A 69 2.85 -2.84 11.64
C THR A 69 3.08 -2.97 13.16
N GLY A 70 4.34 -2.88 13.60
CA GLY A 70 4.74 -3.06 14.99
C GLY A 70 4.77 -4.54 15.44
N ASN A 71 5.53 -4.82 16.48
CA ASN A 71 5.80 -6.19 16.95
C ASN A 71 4.58 -6.94 17.51
N LYS A 72 3.49 -6.24 17.84
CA LYS A 72 2.27 -6.86 18.41
C LYS A 72 1.21 -7.18 17.35
N THR A 73 1.42 -6.75 16.12
CA THR A 73 0.50 -6.97 15.00
C THR A 73 0.92 -8.23 14.27
N LYS A 74 -0.05 -9.07 13.92
CA LYS A 74 0.22 -10.23 13.08
C LYS A 74 0.45 -9.76 11.64
N VAL A 75 1.69 -9.87 11.17
CA VAL A 75 2.06 -9.60 9.79
C VAL A 75 2.77 -10.81 9.20
N GLU A 76 2.28 -11.27 8.07
CA GLU A 76 2.95 -12.24 7.22
C GLU A 76 3.52 -11.50 6.01
N CYS A 77 4.85 -11.48 5.87
CA CYS A 77 5.54 -10.81 4.78
C CYS A 77 6.07 -11.84 3.79
N VAL A 78 5.47 -11.89 2.61
CA VAL A 78 5.82 -12.81 1.52
C VAL A 78 6.50 -12.04 0.40
N VAL A 79 7.79 -12.27 0.21
CA VAL A 79 8.61 -11.55 -0.77
C VAL A 79 9.06 -12.48 -1.89
N GLY A 80 8.57 -12.22 -3.10
CA GLY A 80 8.94 -12.91 -4.33
C GLY A 80 10.28 -12.44 -4.91
N SER A 81 10.68 -13.04 -6.00
CA SER A 81 11.95 -12.75 -6.69
C SER A 81 11.78 -12.59 -8.20
N TYR A 82 10.59 -12.18 -8.65
CA TYR A 82 10.37 -11.90 -10.07
C TYR A 82 11.27 -10.76 -10.54
N ARG A 83 11.63 -10.79 -11.81
CA ARG A 83 12.51 -9.78 -12.39
C ARG A 83 11.78 -8.46 -12.54
N ASP A 84 12.35 -7.39 -11.97
CA ASP A 84 11.90 -6.02 -12.09
C ASP A 84 11.82 -5.58 -13.56
N GLY A 85 10.74 -4.90 -13.94
CA GLY A 85 10.49 -4.43 -15.30
C GLY A 85 9.96 -5.50 -16.28
N PHE A 86 9.74 -6.74 -15.83
CA PHE A 86 9.37 -7.85 -16.71
C PHE A 86 8.02 -8.49 -16.42
N PHE A 87 7.22 -7.95 -15.50
CA PHE A 87 5.95 -8.55 -15.10
C PHE A 87 4.98 -8.81 -16.26
N PRO A 88 4.79 -7.91 -17.23
CA PRO A 88 3.92 -8.18 -18.38
C PRO A 88 4.31 -9.42 -19.18
N TYR A 89 5.60 -9.77 -19.20
CA TYR A 89 6.12 -10.93 -19.95
C TYR A 89 6.03 -12.24 -19.17
N ILE A 90 5.72 -12.18 -17.88
CA ILE A 90 5.57 -13.33 -16.96
C ILE A 90 4.23 -13.30 -16.23
N GLY A 91 3.25 -12.61 -16.79
CA GLY A 91 1.93 -12.38 -16.18
C GLY A 91 1.22 -13.67 -15.74
N TYR A 92 1.43 -14.78 -16.45
CA TYR A 92 0.89 -16.08 -16.06
C TYR A 92 1.41 -16.51 -14.67
N GLN A 93 2.73 -16.49 -14.44
CA GLN A 93 3.32 -16.89 -13.17
C GLN A 93 2.85 -16.00 -12.01
N ILE A 94 2.73 -14.68 -12.26
CA ILE A 94 2.23 -13.74 -11.26
C ILE A 94 0.73 -14.00 -11.00
N LYS A 95 -0.04 -14.37 -12.01
CA LYS A 95 -1.45 -14.73 -11.87
C LYS A 95 -1.62 -15.97 -10.98
N GLU A 96 -0.77 -16.98 -11.09
CA GLU A 96 -0.78 -18.15 -10.20
C GLU A 96 -0.55 -17.75 -8.72
N ASP A 97 0.35 -16.79 -8.46
CA ASP A 97 0.52 -16.22 -7.10
C ASP A 97 -0.78 -15.59 -6.60
N PHE A 98 -1.50 -14.84 -7.43
CA PHE A 98 -2.79 -14.25 -7.05
C PHE A 98 -3.87 -15.29 -6.75
N GLU A 99 -3.95 -16.38 -7.52
CA GLU A 99 -4.88 -17.48 -7.22
C GLU A 99 -4.53 -18.17 -5.89
N ALA A 100 -3.24 -18.36 -5.61
CA ALA A 100 -2.80 -18.88 -4.33
C ALA A 100 -3.15 -17.93 -3.17
N LEU A 101 -2.92 -16.62 -3.32
CA LEU A 101 -3.30 -15.61 -2.32
C LEU A 101 -4.79 -15.64 -2.02
N LYS A 102 -5.64 -15.74 -3.05
CA LYS A 102 -7.09 -15.80 -2.91
C LYS A 102 -7.58 -16.99 -2.06
N THR A 103 -6.89 -18.12 -2.14
CA THR A 103 -7.24 -19.32 -1.34
C THR A 103 -6.71 -19.25 0.10
N GLN A 104 -5.58 -18.57 0.31
CA GLN A 104 -4.89 -18.51 1.60
C GLN A 104 -5.38 -17.39 2.52
N PHE A 105 -5.84 -16.27 1.94
CA PHE A 105 -6.18 -15.08 2.71
C PHE A 105 -7.45 -14.43 2.17
N SER A 106 -8.43 -14.22 3.06
CA SER A 106 -9.67 -13.49 2.75
C SER A 106 -9.60 -12.10 3.36
N PRO A 107 -9.15 -11.09 2.61
CA PRO A 107 -9.00 -9.73 3.10
C PRO A 107 -10.34 -8.98 3.21
N ASP A 108 -10.43 -8.06 4.16
CA ASP A 108 -11.51 -7.08 4.23
C ASP A 108 -11.17 -5.80 3.43
N LEU A 109 -9.87 -5.50 3.35
CA LEU A 109 -9.31 -4.36 2.64
C LEU A 109 -8.09 -4.81 1.84
N ILE A 110 -7.98 -4.33 0.62
CA ILE A 110 -6.80 -4.55 -0.24
C ILE A 110 -6.21 -3.19 -0.59
N MET A 111 -4.90 -3.03 -0.42
CA MET A 111 -4.13 -1.89 -0.89
C MET A 111 -3.20 -2.36 -2.01
N THR A 112 -3.29 -1.72 -3.18
CA THR A 112 -2.57 -2.10 -4.40
C THR A 112 -2.18 -0.86 -5.20
N HIS A 113 -1.43 -1.05 -6.29
CA HIS A 113 -1.06 0.02 -7.19
C HIS A 113 -2.26 0.64 -7.91
N HIS A 114 -2.12 1.91 -8.31
CA HIS A 114 -3.08 2.56 -9.18
C HIS A 114 -3.07 1.93 -10.58
N ARG A 115 -4.27 1.76 -11.13
CA ARG A 115 -4.44 1.10 -12.45
C ARG A 115 -3.76 1.85 -13.59
N ASP A 116 -3.83 3.19 -13.55
CA ASP A 116 -3.28 4.05 -14.60
C ASP A 116 -1.84 4.51 -14.27
N ASP A 117 -1.17 3.80 -13.34
CA ASP A 117 0.24 3.97 -13.07
C ASP A 117 1.06 3.69 -14.34
N LEU A 118 2.05 4.53 -14.63
CA LEU A 118 2.84 4.42 -15.86
C LEU A 118 3.89 3.30 -15.84
N HIS A 119 4.20 2.75 -14.66
CA HIS A 119 5.09 1.60 -14.54
C HIS A 119 4.35 0.30 -14.90
N GLN A 120 4.86 -0.45 -15.88
CA GLN A 120 4.20 -1.66 -16.40
C GLN A 120 3.97 -2.74 -15.32
N ASP A 121 4.90 -2.91 -14.38
CA ASP A 121 4.77 -3.89 -13.30
C ASP A 121 3.65 -3.49 -12.33
N HIS A 122 3.53 -2.20 -11.99
CA HIS A 122 2.45 -1.67 -11.15
C HIS A 122 1.09 -1.89 -11.78
N ARG A 123 0.95 -1.59 -13.09
CA ARG A 123 -0.30 -1.82 -13.82
C ARG A 123 -0.72 -3.28 -13.78
N LEU A 124 0.22 -4.21 -14.01
CA LEU A 124 -0.09 -5.64 -13.97
C LEU A 124 -0.57 -6.07 -12.60
N ILE A 125 0.10 -5.65 -11.51
CA ILE A 125 -0.34 -5.97 -10.15
C ILE A 125 -1.74 -5.42 -9.87
N SER A 126 -2.01 -4.17 -10.27
CA SER A 126 -3.35 -3.59 -10.13
C SER A 126 -4.40 -4.37 -10.92
N GLU A 127 -4.12 -4.69 -12.16
CA GLU A 127 -5.04 -5.43 -13.04
C GLU A 127 -5.36 -6.82 -12.47
N LEU A 128 -4.35 -7.57 -12.05
CA LEU A 128 -4.53 -8.89 -11.45
C LEU A 128 -5.24 -8.83 -10.09
N THR A 129 -5.03 -7.75 -9.31
CA THR A 129 -5.80 -7.51 -8.09
C THR A 129 -7.29 -7.46 -8.38
N TRP A 130 -7.71 -6.62 -9.33
CA TRP A 130 -9.11 -6.48 -9.71
C TRP A 130 -9.70 -7.74 -10.36
N ASN A 131 -8.90 -8.46 -11.12
CA ASN A 131 -9.32 -9.73 -11.71
C ASN A 131 -9.57 -10.83 -10.68
N THR A 132 -8.85 -10.78 -9.56
CA THR A 132 -8.90 -11.83 -8.54
C THR A 132 -9.88 -11.51 -7.41
N PHE A 133 -9.94 -10.24 -6.95
CA PHE A 133 -10.70 -9.79 -5.78
C PHE A 133 -11.85 -8.85 -6.16
N ARG A 134 -12.83 -9.35 -6.95
CA ARG A 134 -13.85 -8.54 -7.64
C ARG A 134 -14.87 -7.85 -6.75
N ASP A 135 -15.12 -8.36 -5.55
CA ASP A 135 -16.13 -7.90 -4.59
C ASP A 135 -15.55 -7.42 -3.25
N HIS A 136 -14.27 -7.03 -3.28
CA HIS A 136 -13.57 -6.49 -2.12
C HIS A 136 -13.47 -4.97 -2.16
N LEU A 137 -13.25 -4.35 -0.99
CA LEU A 137 -12.82 -2.96 -0.91
C LEU A 137 -11.35 -2.89 -1.31
N ILE A 138 -11.07 -2.20 -2.42
CA ILE A 138 -9.73 -2.04 -2.97
C ILE A 138 -9.40 -0.56 -3.01
N LEU A 139 -8.29 -0.18 -2.37
CA LEU A 139 -7.69 1.15 -2.42
C LEU A 139 -6.41 1.07 -3.26
N GLU A 140 -6.39 1.82 -4.34
CA GLU A 140 -5.23 1.91 -5.22
C GLU A 140 -4.37 3.11 -4.80
N TYR A 141 -3.14 2.88 -4.39
CA TYR A 141 -2.23 3.92 -3.93
C TYR A 141 -1.32 4.46 -5.05
N GLU A 142 -0.77 5.63 -4.83
CA GLU A 142 0.17 6.30 -5.72
C GLU A 142 1.62 6.03 -5.30
N VAL A 143 2.50 5.92 -6.29
CA VAL A 143 3.96 5.86 -6.09
C VAL A 143 4.61 6.87 -7.02
N PRO A 144 5.36 7.87 -6.52
CA PRO A 144 6.11 8.80 -7.36
C PRO A 144 7.24 8.08 -8.08
N LYS A 145 7.47 8.41 -9.34
CA LYS A 145 8.49 7.81 -10.19
C LYS A 145 8.86 8.71 -11.36
N TYR A 146 9.92 8.35 -12.07
CA TYR A 146 10.41 9.12 -13.24
C TYR A 146 9.39 9.21 -14.37
N ASP A 147 8.55 8.20 -14.54
CA ASP A 147 7.52 8.18 -15.58
C ASP A 147 6.39 9.21 -15.33
N GLY A 148 6.33 9.80 -14.13
CA GLY A 148 5.21 10.65 -13.72
C GLY A 148 3.97 9.83 -13.36
N GLY A 149 2.78 10.28 -13.77
CA GLY A 149 1.54 9.53 -13.58
C GLY A 149 0.82 9.79 -12.26
N MET A 150 1.17 10.87 -11.55
CA MET A 150 0.36 11.37 -10.43
C MET A 150 -0.95 11.90 -11.00
N GLY A 151 -2.05 11.32 -10.59
CA GLY A 151 -3.37 11.62 -11.12
C GLY A 151 -4.26 12.41 -10.15
N THR A 152 -5.57 12.20 -10.26
CA THR A 152 -6.59 12.83 -9.43
C THR A 152 -7.28 11.79 -8.56
N PRO A 153 -6.74 11.49 -7.38
CA PRO A 153 -7.33 10.53 -6.45
C PRO A 153 -8.67 11.03 -5.91
N ASN A 154 -9.49 10.11 -5.41
CA ASN A 154 -10.85 10.39 -4.96
C ASN A 154 -11.13 9.95 -3.51
N LEU A 155 -10.13 9.39 -2.83
CA LEU A 155 -10.20 9.01 -1.42
C LEU A 155 -8.93 9.45 -0.73
N TYR A 156 -9.06 10.07 0.44
CA TYR A 156 -7.94 10.62 1.18
C TYR A 156 -7.96 10.09 2.62
N VAL A 157 -6.78 9.75 3.12
CA VAL A 157 -6.56 9.40 4.52
C VAL A 157 -5.70 10.50 5.15
N PRO A 158 -6.30 11.44 5.88
CA PRO A 158 -5.55 12.45 6.61
C PRO A 158 -4.63 11.83 7.64
N ILE A 159 -3.41 12.31 7.69
CA ILE A 159 -2.41 11.94 8.69
C ILE A 159 -1.88 13.20 9.37
N ASP A 160 -1.60 13.10 10.66
CA ASP A 160 -0.99 14.18 11.42
C ASP A 160 0.54 14.23 11.21
N ASP A 161 1.19 15.23 11.82
CA ASP A 161 2.63 15.41 11.68
C ASP A 161 3.43 14.27 12.32
N GLU A 162 2.93 13.67 13.39
CA GLU A 162 3.58 12.54 14.06
C GLU A 162 3.61 11.31 13.15
N VAL A 163 2.47 10.94 12.58
CA VAL A 163 2.36 9.81 11.63
C VAL A 163 3.16 10.09 10.36
N CYS A 164 3.12 11.32 9.84
CA CYS A 164 3.93 11.73 8.68
C CYS A 164 5.42 11.54 8.97
N SER A 165 5.91 12.09 10.07
CA SER A 165 7.32 12.00 10.46
C SER A 165 7.75 10.56 10.72
N LYS A 166 6.90 9.76 11.37
CA LYS A 166 7.13 8.34 11.62
C LYS A 166 7.21 7.52 10.32
N LYS A 167 6.27 7.74 9.39
CA LYS A 167 6.30 7.12 8.05
C LYS A 167 7.62 7.41 7.34
N LEU A 168 8.01 8.68 7.25
CA LEU A 168 9.22 9.10 6.55
C LEU A 168 10.48 8.52 7.19
N LYS A 169 10.58 8.56 8.52
CA LYS A 169 11.67 7.95 9.26
C LYS A 169 11.79 6.45 8.96
N PHE A 170 10.70 5.71 9.06
CA PHE A 170 10.69 4.27 8.83
C PHE A 170 11.06 3.91 7.39
N LEU A 171 10.51 4.65 6.42
CA LEU A 171 10.81 4.46 5.00
C LEU A 171 12.32 4.64 4.73
N LEU A 172 12.90 5.75 5.17
CA LEU A 172 14.33 6.04 4.96
C LEU A 172 15.25 5.11 5.76
N GLU A 173 14.80 4.61 6.91
CA GLU A 173 15.57 3.65 7.72
C GLU A 173 15.55 2.24 7.11
N ALA A 174 14.40 1.80 6.59
CA ALA A 174 14.24 0.45 6.07
C ALA A 174 14.98 0.26 4.75
N PHE A 175 14.92 1.23 3.83
CA PHE A 175 15.40 1.08 2.45
C PHE A 175 16.73 1.80 2.19
N ALA A 176 17.76 1.42 2.93
CA ALA A 176 19.10 1.99 2.79
C ALA A 176 19.67 1.82 1.36
N SER A 177 19.32 0.76 0.65
CA SER A 177 19.74 0.51 -0.73
C SER A 177 19.20 1.55 -1.73
N GLN A 178 18.18 2.31 -1.36
CA GLN A 178 17.54 3.32 -2.23
C GLN A 178 18.07 4.74 -2.03
N LYS A 179 18.85 5.00 -0.98
CA LYS A 179 19.33 6.34 -0.61
C LYS A 179 20.16 7.06 -1.67
N GLN A 180 20.73 6.34 -2.63
CA GLN A 180 21.50 6.95 -3.73
C GLN A 180 20.61 7.49 -4.87
N LYS A 181 19.32 7.15 -4.88
CA LYS A 181 18.38 7.66 -5.87
C LYS A 181 17.97 9.08 -5.53
N SER A 182 18.06 9.99 -6.47
CA SER A 182 17.79 11.43 -6.26
C SER A 182 16.38 11.74 -5.75
N TRP A 183 15.41 10.89 -6.05
CA TRP A 183 14.02 11.03 -5.64
C TRP A 183 13.72 10.37 -4.29
N PHE A 184 14.60 9.49 -3.78
CA PHE A 184 14.35 8.78 -2.52
C PHE A 184 14.78 9.64 -1.34
N THR A 185 14.08 10.75 -1.13
CA THR A 185 14.37 11.76 -0.11
C THR A 185 13.13 12.06 0.73
N GLU A 186 13.37 12.54 1.94
CA GLU A 186 12.28 12.97 2.84
C GLU A 186 11.43 14.06 2.19
N ASP A 187 12.08 15.05 1.57
CA ASP A 187 11.39 16.18 0.93
C ASP A 187 10.45 15.73 -0.19
N CYS A 188 10.88 14.77 -1.01
CA CYS A 188 10.04 14.22 -2.07
C CYS A 188 8.75 13.63 -1.50
N PHE A 189 8.87 12.73 -0.53
CA PHE A 189 7.70 12.05 0.04
C PHE A 189 6.84 13.01 0.87
N ARG A 190 7.43 13.91 1.64
CA ARG A 190 6.71 14.92 2.42
C ARG A 190 5.91 15.86 1.50
N SER A 191 6.49 16.25 0.36
CA SER A 191 5.82 17.13 -0.62
C SER A 191 4.56 16.51 -1.18
N ILE A 192 4.57 15.21 -1.51
CA ILE A 192 3.38 14.49 -1.99
C ILE A 192 2.31 14.46 -0.90
N LEU A 193 2.67 14.08 0.32
CA LEU A 193 1.74 14.05 1.45
C LEU A 193 1.15 15.44 1.71
N ARG A 194 1.94 16.51 1.54
CA ARG A 194 1.47 17.89 1.70
C ARG A 194 0.50 18.32 0.60
N LEU A 195 0.77 17.97 -0.66
CA LEU A 195 -0.15 18.23 -1.78
C LEU A 195 -1.50 17.56 -1.55
N ARG A 196 -1.50 16.28 -1.18
CA ARG A 196 -2.74 15.53 -0.89
C ARG A 196 -3.44 16.04 0.38
N GLY A 197 -2.67 16.58 1.33
CA GLY A 197 -3.23 17.30 2.48
C GLY A 197 -4.01 18.54 2.08
N ILE A 198 -3.52 19.35 1.14
CA ILE A 198 -4.24 20.52 0.62
C ILE A 198 -5.59 20.11 -0.01
N GLU A 199 -5.59 19.07 -0.83
CA GLU A 199 -6.80 18.57 -1.52
C GLU A 199 -7.86 18.04 -0.53
N SER A 200 -7.44 17.52 0.62
CA SER A 200 -8.33 16.97 1.66
C SER A 200 -8.61 17.93 2.83
N ASN A 201 -8.12 19.19 2.77
CA ASN A 201 -8.19 20.18 3.85
C ASN A 201 -7.57 19.64 5.16
N SER A 202 -6.39 19.01 5.05
CA SER A 202 -5.60 18.52 6.17
C SER A 202 -4.13 18.94 6.04
N LEU A 203 -3.32 18.73 7.08
CA LEU A 203 -1.90 19.07 7.04
C LEU A 203 -1.16 18.14 6.05
N TYR A 204 -1.36 16.85 6.19
CA TYR A 204 -0.86 15.81 5.31
C TYR A 204 -1.96 14.79 5.03
N ALA A 205 -1.90 14.12 3.90
CA ALA A 205 -2.75 12.97 3.59
C ALA A 205 -2.03 11.99 2.67
N GLU A 206 -2.38 10.72 2.75
CA GLU A 206 -2.22 9.76 1.67
C GLU A 206 -3.48 9.76 0.83
N ALA A 207 -3.33 9.49 -0.46
CA ALA A 207 -4.42 9.52 -1.38
C ALA A 207 -4.54 8.23 -2.19
N PHE A 208 -5.77 7.88 -2.50
CA PHE A 208 -6.11 6.61 -3.13
C PHE A 208 -7.16 6.80 -4.22
N TYR A 209 -7.24 5.83 -5.11
CA TYR A 209 -8.35 5.66 -6.03
C TYR A 209 -9.22 4.52 -5.51
N CYS A 210 -10.47 4.83 -5.20
CA CYS A 210 -11.49 3.87 -4.78
C CYS A 210 -12.56 3.80 -5.86
N ARG A 211 -12.57 2.72 -6.65
CA ARG A 211 -13.51 2.58 -7.78
C ARG A 211 -14.90 2.14 -7.35
N LYS A 212 -14.99 1.42 -6.24
CA LYS A 212 -16.26 0.91 -5.71
C LYS A 212 -16.29 1.06 -4.20
N LEU A 213 -17.31 1.70 -3.71
CA LEU A 213 -17.60 1.85 -2.29
C LEU A 213 -19.08 1.55 -2.07
N ILE A 214 -19.36 0.73 -1.06
CA ILE A 214 -20.74 0.51 -0.61
C ILE A 214 -20.98 1.41 0.61
N LEU A 215 -21.95 2.31 0.49
CA LEU A 215 -22.41 3.12 1.61
C LEU A 215 -23.54 2.37 2.33
N GLY A 216 -23.26 1.87 3.53
CA GLY A 216 -24.26 1.26 4.39
C GLY A 216 -24.84 2.29 5.36
N PHE A 217 -26.10 2.11 5.73
CA PHE A 217 -26.75 2.83 6.81
C PHE A 217 -27.08 1.82 7.91
N SER A 218 -26.92 2.23 9.18
CA SER A 218 -27.36 1.40 10.32
C SER A 218 -28.87 1.37 10.34
N ASP A 219 -29.44 0.17 10.45
CA ASP A 219 -30.86 -0.04 10.77
C ASP A 219 -31.18 0.51 12.17
#